data_2083ff2b4db03211a6ce6cef1ad9450b
#
_entry.id   2083ff2b4db03211a6ce6cef1ad9450b
#
_cell.length_a   1.000
_cell.length_b   1.000
_cell.length_c   1.000
_cell.angle_alpha   90.00
_cell.angle_beta   90.00
_cell.angle_gamma   90.00
#
_symmetry.space_group_name_H-M   'P 1'
#
loop_
_entity.id
_entity.type
_entity.pdbx_description
1 polymer ?
#
loop_
_entity_poly.entity_id
_entity_poly.type
_entity_poly.pdbx_seq_one_letter_code
_entity_poly.pdbx_strand_id
1 'polypeptide(L)'
;MPPATPHSAHVDGFARDRLPPPHELPEFLFDRPELQFPDHLNCATELLDRWVDSGQGGRLCVQGHGLRWTYADLRAQANRIARVLVEDLGLVPGNRVLLRGANSPMLAACWFAVVKAGGIAVGSMPLLRARELVAIVDKAQVSHALCDARLADELALALPACPSLKQVLHFADGRGGGELEARAAAKPAD
;
A
#
# COMPACT_ATOMS: atom_id res chain seq x y z
N MET A 1 11.06 -14.11 32.08
CA MET A 1 10.50 -12.86 31.59
C MET A 1 9.67 -13.21 30.35
N PRO A 2 8.42 -12.76 30.21
CA PRO A 2 7.75 -12.89 28.91
C PRO A 2 8.60 -12.17 27.87
N PRO A 3 8.69 -12.69 26.62
CA PRO A 3 9.40 -11.99 25.56
C PRO A 3 8.77 -10.61 25.40
N ALA A 4 9.60 -9.57 25.33
CA ALA A 4 9.14 -8.21 25.11
C ALA A 4 8.31 -8.22 23.82
N THR A 5 7.07 -7.71 23.90
CA THR A 5 6.22 -7.57 22.71
C THR A 5 6.99 -6.75 21.68
N PRO A 6 7.18 -7.24 20.47
CA PRO A 6 7.93 -6.49 19.45
C PRO A 6 7.29 -5.10 19.32
N HIS A 7 8.07 -4.06 19.46
CA HIS A 7 7.60 -2.69 19.27
C HIS A 7 7.19 -2.51 17.81
N SER A 8 5.99 -2.02 17.58
CA SER A 8 5.46 -1.78 16.25
C SER A 8 4.97 -0.33 16.14
N ALA A 9 5.21 0.32 15.01
CA ALA A 9 4.66 1.63 14.68
C ALA A 9 3.15 1.59 14.33
N HIS A 10 2.55 0.40 14.21
CA HIS A 10 1.13 0.28 13.91
C HIS A 10 0.28 0.73 15.09
N VAL A 11 -0.56 1.73 14.85
CA VAL A 11 -1.61 2.21 15.76
C VAL A 11 -2.80 1.25 15.74
N ASP A 12 -3.19 0.80 14.54
CA ASP A 12 -4.18 -0.28 14.38
C ASP A 12 -3.47 -1.63 14.49
N GLY A 13 -3.67 -2.31 15.62
CA GLY A 13 -3.04 -3.60 15.96
C GLY A 13 -3.69 -4.81 15.32
N PHE A 14 -4.81 -4.66 14.58
CA PHE A 14 -5.63 -5.78 14.09
C PHE A 14 -4.82 -6.90 13.42
N ALA A 15 -3.91 -6.57 12.52
CA ALA A 15 -3.14 -7.58 11.79
C ALA A 15 -2.16 -8.31 12.71
N ARG A 16 -1.48 -7.58 13.59
CA ARG A 16 -0.54 -8.15 14.55
C ARG A 16 -1.24 -9.07 15.56
N ASP A 17 -2.40 -8.65 16.07
CA ASP A 17 -3.14 -9.39 17.09
C ASP A 17 -3.74 -10.70 16.53
N ARG A 18 -3.67 -10.90 15.22
CA ARG A 18 -4.14 -12.10 14.51
C ARG A 18 -3.03 -12.90 13.84
N LEU A 19 -1.78 -12.61 14.15
CA LEU A 19 -0.67 -13.47 13.76
C LEU A 19 -0.81 -14.83 14.44
N PRO A 20 -0.33 -15.92 13.81
CA PRO A 20 -0.22 -17.21 14.48
C PRO A 20 0.61 -17.09 15.78
N PRO A 21 0.36 -17.93 16.75
CA PRO A 21 1.17 -17.96 17.96
C PRO A 21 2.64 -18.27 17.61
N PRO A 22 3.61 -17.79 18.41
CA PRO A 22 5.04 -17.91 18.08
C PRO A 22 5.52 -19.33 17.74
N HIS A 23 4.92 -20.37 18.35
CA HIS A 23 5.29 -21.75 18.11
C HIS A 23 4.80 -22.32 16.77
N GLU A 24 3.90 -21.62 16.10
CA GLU A 24 3.41 -21.95 14.73
C GLU A 24 4.15 -21.14 13.66
N LEU A 25 4.96 -20.17 14.04
CA LEU A 25 5.76 -19.38 13.10
C LEU A 25 7.00 -20.18 12.67
N PRO A 26 7.46 -20.02 11.42
CA PRO A 26 8.72 -20.60 10.99
C PRO A 26 9.89 -19.98 11.75
N GLU A 27 10.97 -20.75 11.89
CA GLU A 27 12.23 -20.20 12.35
C GLU A 27 12.83 -19.29 11.27
N PHE A 28 13.09 -18.04 11.64
CA PHE A 28 13.68 -17.06 10.75
C PHE A 28 15.22 -17.07 10.88
N LEU A 29 15.91 -17.58 9.87
CA LEU A 29 17.36 -17.63 9.84
C LEU A 29 17.92 -16.39 9.13
N PHE A 30 18.34 -15.41 9.90
CA PHE A 30 18.96 -14.17 9.40
C PHE A 30 20.48 -14.16 9.64
N ASP A 31 21.14 -15.29 9.41
CA ASP A 31 22.57 -15.48 9.72
C ASP A 31 23.50 -14.74 8.75
N ARG A 32 22.99 -14.34 7.58
CA ARG A 32 23.77 -13.63 6.57
C ARG A 32 23.71 -12.13 6.82
N PRO A 33 24.85 -11.40 6.67
CA PRO A 33 24.88 -9.94 6.84
C PRO A 33 23.82 -9.20 5.99
N GLU A 34 23.56 -9.70 4.76
CA GLU A 34 22.58 -9.09 3.83
C GLU A 34 21.14 -9.27 4.29
N LEU A 35 20.88 -10.17 5.24
CA LEU A 35 19.55 -10.45 5.80
C LEU A 35 19.35 -9.84 7.19
N GLN A 36 20.33 -9.10 7.69
CA GLN A 36 20.20 -8.40 8.96
C GLN A 36 19.51 -7.06 8.75
N PHE A 37 18.25 -7.00 9.18
CA PHE A 37 17.43 -5.80 9.08
C PHE A 37 17.37 -5.09 10.44
N PRO A 38 17.24 -3.75 10.47
CA PRO A 38 17.04 -3.02 11.71
C PRO A 38 15.66 -3.36 12.31
N ASP A 39 15.53 -3.21 13.63
CA ASP A 39 14.29 -3.45 14.36
C ASP A 39 13.13 -2.60 13.84
N HIS A 40 13.41 -1.43 13.30
CA HIS A 40 12.45 -0.53 12.68
C HIS A 40 12.82 -0.31 11.21
N LEU A 41 11.96 -0.78 10.33
CA LEU A 41 12.14 -0.70 8.90
C LEU A 41 10.82 -0.32 8.22
N ASN A 42 10.89 0.66 7.32
CA ASN A 42 9.83 0.87 6.33
C ASN A 42 10.32 0.36 4.97
N CYS A 43 9.66 -0.68 4.43
CA CYS A 43 10.05 -1.29 3.16
C CYS A 43 10.06 -0.30 1.99
N ALA A 44 9.19 0.73 2.01
CA ALA A 44 9.20 1.74 0.95
C ALA A 44 10.48 2.60 1.00
N THR A 45 10.99 2.90 2.19
CA THR A 45 12.26 3.61 2.34
C THR A 45 13.42 2.78 1.79
N GLU A 46 13.49 1.50 2.13
CA GLU A 46 14.57 0.63 1.64
C GLU A 46 14.51 0.37 0.14
N LEU A 47 13.32 0.10 -0.38
CA LEU A 47 13.15 -0.31 -1.78
C LEU A 47 13.09 0.87 -2.76
N LEU A 48 12.75 2.08 -2.29
CA LEU A 48 12.52 3.24 -3.14
C LEU A 48 13.37 4.46 -2.74
N ASP A 49 13.21 4.98 -1.51
CA ASP A 49 13.82 6.25 -1.11
C ASP A 49 15.35 6.17 -1.12
N ARG A 50 15.91 5.09 -0.61
CA ARG A 50 17.36 4.82 -0.58
C ARG A 50 18.03 5.00 -1.95
N TRP A 51 17.38 4.58 -3.04
CA TRP A 51 17.93 4.73 -4.39
C TRP A 51 18.01 6.18 -4.83
N VAL A 52 17.01 6.98 -4.45
CA VAL A 52 17.02 8.41 -4.75
C VAL A 52 18.07 9.14 -3.90
N ASP A 53 18.11 8.83 -2.60
CA ASP A 53 19.01 9.48 -1.65
C ASP A 53 20.50 9.12 -1.93
N SER A 54 20.77 7.96 -2.52
CA SER A 54 22.11 7.57 -3.00
C SER A 54 22.49 8.16 -4.37
N GLY A 55 21.69 9.11 -4.91
CA GLY A 55 21.98 9.76 -6.19
C GLY A 55 21.57 8.96 -7.43
N GLN A 56 20.86 7.84 -7.27
CA GLN A 56 20.43 6.98 -8.38
C GLN A 56 18.98 7.24 -8.83
N GLY A 57 18.38 8.34 -8.36
CA GLY A 57 16.99 8.69 -8.63
C GLY A 57 16.63 8.79 -10.11
N GLY A 58 17.59 9.11 -10.99
CA GLY A 58 17.37 9.19 -12.45
C GLY A 58 17.29 7.83 -13.17
N ARG A 59 17.58 6.70 -12.50
CA ARG A 59 17.48 5.38 -13.12
C ARG A 59 16.01 5.01 -13.38
N LEU A 60 15.75 4.34 -14.51
CA LEU A 60 14.44 3.77 -14.80
C LEU A 60 14.07 2.74 -13.73
N CYS A 61 12.90 2.90 -13.12
CA CYS A 61 12.39 2.04 -12.06
C CYS A 61 11.20 1.21 -12.52
N VAL A 62 10.19 1.85 -13.10
CA VAL A 62 8.94 1.20 -13.52
C VAL A 62 8.58 1.62 -14.94
N GLN A 63 8.14 0.66 -15.74
CA GLN A 63 7.71 0.92 -17.09
C GLN A 63 6.47 0.08 -17.43
N GLY A 64 5.50 0.69 -18.08
CA GLY A 64 4.28 0.01 -18.52
C GLY A 64 3.21 0.99 -18.98
N HIS A 65 2.29 0.54 -19.81
CA HIS A 65 1.16 1.34 -20.29
C HIS A 65 1.57 2.69 -20.93
N GLY A 66 2.73 2.74 -21.59
CA GLY A 66 3.26 3.98 -22.19
C GLY A 66 3.88 4.97 -21.19
N LEU A 67 3.99 4.61 -19.92
CA LEU A 67 4.68 5.37 -18.88
C LEU A 67 6.08 4.79 -18.64
N ARG A 68 7.01 5.67 -18.31
CA ARG A 68 8.37 5.33 -17.88
C ARG A 68 8.71 6.22 -16.71
N TRP A 69 8.79 5.64 -15.52
CA TRP A 69 9.12 6.37 -14.30
C TRP A 69 10.49 5.98 -13.78
N THR A 70 11.26 6.97 -13.43
CA THR A 70 12.50 6.81 -12.67
C THR A 70 12.19 6.52 -11.20
N TYR A 71 13.21 6.19 -10.40
CA TYR A 71 13.04 6.08 -8.94
C TYR A 71 12.55 7.41 -8.34
N ALA A 72 13.05 8.55 -8.83
CA ALA A 72 12.59 9.86 -8.37
C ALA A 72 11.12 10.12 -8.70
N ASP A 73 10.67 9.77 -9.91
CA ASP A 73 9.27 9.91 -10.31
C ASP A 73 8.36 9.04 -9.46
N LEU A 74 8.73 7.77 -9.26
CA LEU A 74 7.94 6.84 -8.45
C LEU A 74 7.87 7.31 -6.99
N ARG A 75 9.00 7.80 -6.43
CA ARG A 75 9.02 8.38 -5.07
C ARG A 75 8.08 9.58 -4.97
N ALA A 76 8.15 10.50 -5.91
CA ALA A 76 7.31 11.69 -5.91
C ALA A 76 5.81 11.31 -5.97
N GLN A 77 5.43 10.35 -6.80
CA GLN A 77 4.05 9.86 -6.86
C GLN A 77 3.64 9.17 -5.55
N ALA A 78 4.49 8.29 -5.01
CA ALA A 78 4.22 7.60 -3.76
C ALA A 78 4.05 8.58 -2.58
N ASN A 79 4.89 9.60 -2.48
CA ASN A 79 4.79 10.64 -1.44
C ASN A 79 3.46 11.39 -1.52
N ARG A 80 3.08 11.84 -2.70
CA ARG A 80 1.81 12.56 -2.92
C ARG A 80 0.61 11.71 -2.54
N ILE A 81 0.58 10.43 -2.98
CA ILE A 81 -0.50 9.51 -2.66
C ILE A 81 -0.51 9.19 -1.16
N ALA A 82 0.65 9.02 -0.52
CA ALA A 82 0.73 8.80 0.92
C ALA A 82 0.11 9.97 1.70
N ARG A 83 0.37 11.21 1.26
CA ARG A 83 -0.27 12.40 1.85
C ARG A 83 -1.79 12.40 1.66
N VAL A 84 -2.29 12.01 0.49
CA VAL A 84 -3.74 11.85 0.28
C VAL A 84 -4.32 10.82 1.25
N LEU A 85 -3.66 9.67 1.41
CA LEU A 85 -4.11 8.64 2.33
C LEU A 85 -4.19 9.15 3.78
N VAL A 86 -3.17 9.85 4.24
CA VAL A 86 -3.08 10.32 5.63
C VAL A 86 -3.94 11.56 5.86
N GLU A 87 -3.79 12.60 5.02
CA GLU A 87 -4.37 13.92 5.26
C GLU A 87 -5.84 14.00 4.83
N ASP A 88 -6.20 13.36 3.71
CA ASP A 88 -7.56 13.45 3.15
C ASP A 88 -8.44 12.28 3.59
N LEU A 89 -7.86 11.08 3.73
CA LEU A 89 -8.63 9.86 4.04
C LEU A 89 -8.48 9.40 5.49
N GLY A 90 -7.59 10.03 6.27
CA GLY A 90 -7.40 9.72 7.69
C GLY A 90 -6.78 8.35 7.96
N LEU A 91 -5.97 7.82 7.02
CA LEU A 91 -5.26 6.57 7.23
C LEU A 91 -4.32 6.68 8.42
N VAL A 92 -4.37 5.71 9.30
CA VAL A 92 -3.41 5.56 10.41
C VAL A 92 -2.57 4.29 10.22
N PRO A 93 -1.32 4.27 10.74
CA PRO A 93 -0.47 3.08 10.63
C PRO A 93 -1.16 1.82 11.11
N GLY A 94 -1.06 0.74 10.31
CA GLY A 94 -1.72 -0.54 10.56
C GLY A 94 -3.09 -0.68 9.90
N ASN A 95 -3.71 0.39 9.36
CA ASN A 95 -4.92 0.24 8.56
C ASN A 95 -4.65 -0.59 7.29
N ARG A 96 -5.62 -1.41 6.90
CA ARG A 96 -5.54 -2.24 5.68
C ARG A 96 -6.17 -1.48 4.53
N VAL A 97 -5.40 -1.42 3.43
CA VAL A 97 -5.79 -0.73 2.20
C VAL A 97 -5.90 -1.75 1.08
N LEU A 98 -7.11 -1.94 0.56
CA LEU A 98 -7.32 -2.77 -0.64
C LEU A 98 -6.70 -2.08 -1.85
N LEU A 99 -5.82 -2.79 -2.54
CA LEU A 99 -5.27 -2.40 -3.83
C LEU A 99 -5.92 -3.25 -4.92
N ARG A 100 -6.74 -2.64 -5.75
CA ARG A 100 -7.48 -3.29 -6.83
C ARG A 100 -7.13 -2.65 -8.16
N GLY A 101 -6.35 -3.34 -8.98
CA GLY A 101 -5.91 -2.87 -10.28
C GLY A 101 -5.12 -3.92 -11.04
N ALA A 102 -5.00 -3.77 -12.34
CA ALA A 102 -4.03 -4.48 -13.14
C ALA A 102 -2.61 -3.94 -12.86
N ASN A 103 -1.59 -4.76 -13.10
CA ASN A 103 -0.20 -4.34 -12.96
C ASN A 103 0.07 -3.09 -13.82
N SER A 104 0.41 -2.01 -13.18
CA SER A 104 0.67 -0.72 -13.80
C SER A 104 1.63 0.11 -12.95
N PRO A 105 2.31 1.12 -13.51
CA PRO A 105 3.11 2.06 -12.71
C PRO A 105 2.30 2.73 -11.60
N MET A 106 1.02 3.04 -11.86
CA MET A 106 0.16 3.66 -10.86
C MET A 106 -0.17 2.71 -9.70
N LEU A 107 -0.43 1.43 -9.97
CA LEU A 107 -0.64 0.45 -8.90
C LEU A 107 0.63 0.27 -8.04
N ALA A 108 1.81 0.30 -8.66
CA ALA A 108 3.08 0.28 -7.93
C ALA A 108 3.22 1.52 -7.03
N ALA A 109 2.91 2.73 -7.53
CA ALA A 109 2.91 3.94 -6.73
C ALA A 109 1.92 3.86 -5.55
N CYS A 110 0.72 3.32 -5.76
CA CYS A 110 -0.25 3.08 -4.70
C CYS A 110 0.30 2.12 -3.62
N TRP A 111 0.97 1.04 -4.02
CA TRP A 111 1.58 0.09 -3.08
C TRP A 111 2.64 0.77 -2.21
N PHE A 112 3.58 1.48 -2.85
CA PHE A 112 4.62 2.22 -2.12
C PHE A 112 4.04 3.28 -1.20
N ALA A 113 3.00 3.98 -1.64
CA ALA A 113 2.32 5.00 -0.84
C ALA A 113 1.67 4.43 0.42
N VAL A 114 0.96 3.31 0.29
CA VAL A 114 0.34 2.62 1.42
C VAL A 114 1.39 2.20 2.45
N VAL A 115 2.46 1.54 2.01
CA VAL A 115 3.55 1.10 2.90
C VAL A 115 4.25 2.31 3.54
N LYS A 116 4.48 3.37 2.77
CA LYS A 116 5.11 4.61 3.24
C LYS A 116 4.29 5.30 4.34
N ALA A 117 2.98 5.32 4.19
CA ALA A 117 2.04 5.83 5.19
C ALA A 117 1.87 4.90 6.41
N GLY A 118 2.59 3.78 6.47
CA GLY A 118 2.46 2.78 7.54
C GLY A 118 1.22 1.90 7.42
N GLY A 119 0.51 1.95 6.28
CA GLY A 119 -0.62 1.07 6.00
C GLY A 119 -0.19 -0.34 5.58
N ILE A 120 -1.12 -1.27 5.62
CA ILE A 120 -0.93 -2.65 5.18
C ILE A 120 -1.62 -2.82 3.82
N ALA A 121 -0.84 -3.08 2.78
CA ALA A 121 -1.37 -3.30 1.43
C ALA A 121 -2.03 -4.69 1.31
N VAL A 122 -3.30 -4.70 0.92
CA VAL A 122 -4.09 -5.92 0.64
C VAL A 122 -4.32 -5.98 -0.86
N GLY A 123 -3.48 -6.71 -1.58
CA GLY A 123 -3.60 -6.87 -3.03
C GLY A 123 -4.75 -7.79 -3.42
N SER A 124 -5.48 -7.44 -4.46
CA SER A 124 -6.53 -8.29 -5.03
C SER A 124 -6.36 -8.46 -6.54
N MET A 125 -6.76 -9.62 -7.04
CA MET A 125 -6.75 -9.87 -8.48
C MET A 125 -7.84 -9.04 -9.19
N PRO A 126 -7.56 -8.47 -10.39
CA PRO A 126 -8.56 -7.71 -11.14
C PRO A 126 -9.83 -8.50 -11.49
N LEU A 127 -9.72 -9.82 -11.64
CA LEU A 127 -10.83 -10.69 -12.05
C LEU A 127 -11.80 -11.05 -10.92
N LEU A 128 -11.50 -10.71 -9.66
CA LEU A 128 -12.38 -11.01 -8.54
C LEU A 128 -13.70 -10.23 -8.66
N ARG A 129 -14.79 -10.90 -8.32
CA ARG A 129 -16.13 -10.34 -8.31
C ARG A 129 -16.52 -9.84 -6.91
N ALA A 130 -17.67 -9.21 -6.81
CA ALA A 130 -18.16 -8.62 -5.57
C ALA A 130 -18.13 -9.60 -4.38
N ARG A 131 -18.50 -10.88 -4.58
CA ARG A 131 -18.53 -11.89 -3.54
C ARG A 131 -17.15 -12.15 -2.93
N GLU A 132 -16.13 -12.31 -3.77
CA GLU A 132 -14.76 -12.54 -3.31
C GLU A 132 -14.19 -11.28 -2.64
N LEU A 133 -14.54 -10.09 -3.16
CA LEU A 133 -14.14 -8.83 -2.57
C LEU A 133 -14.72 -8.65 -1.17
N VAL A 134 -16.00 -8.99 -0.96
CA VAL A 134 -16.61 -9.00 0.38
C VAL A 134 -15.83 -9.90 1.34
N ALA A 135 -15.49 -11.11 0.93
CA ALA A 135 -14.75 -12.04 1.78
C ALA A 135 -13.35 -11.51 2.16
N ILE A 136 -12.64 -10.86 1.22
CA ILE A 136 -11.32 -10.26 1.47
C ILE A 136 -11.46 -9.07 2.43
N VAL A 137 -12.40 -8.17 2.16
CA VAL A 137 -12.62 -6.96 2.96
C VAL A 137 -13.01 -7.33 4.39
N ASP A 138 -13.91 -8.27 4.55
CA ASP A 138 -14.36 -8.73 5.87
C ASP A 138 -13.22 -9.41 6.63
N LYS A 139 -12.54 -10.39 6.02
CA LYS A 139 -11.46 -11.12 6.68
C LYS A 139 -10.31 -10.21 7.10
N ALA A 140 -9.91 -9.28 6.25
CA ALA A 140 -8.81 -8.37 6.52
C ALA A 140 -9.25 -7.10 7.26
N GLN A 141 -10.56 -6.90 7.49
CA GLN A 141 -11.11 -5.65 8.06
C GLN A 141 -10.55 -4.42 7.34
N VAL A 142 -10.64 -4.44 6.02
CA VAL A 142 -10.15 -3.35 5.16
C VAL A 142 -10.93 -2.08 5.43
N SER A 143 -10.22 -0.97 5.66
CA SER A 143 -10.82 0.35 5.94
C SER A 143 -10.77 1.30 4.74
N HIS A 144 -9.79 1.13 3.85
CA HIS A 144 -9.54 1.98 2.70
C HIS A 144 -9.38 1.15 1.44
N ALA A 145 -9.71 1.71 0.28
CA ALA A 145 -9.45 1.08 -1.01
C ALA A 145 -8.93 2.11 -2.03
N LEU A 146 -7.90 1.71 -2.76
CA LEU A 146 -7.46 2.35 -3.99
C LEU A 146 -7.78 1.41 -5.15
N CYS A 147 -8.71 1.80 -6.00
CA CYS A 147 -9.26 0.96 -7.05
C CYS A 147 -9.05 1.60 -8.43
N ASP A 148 -8.58 0.82 -9.38
CA ASP A 148 -8.59 1.21 -10.78
C ASP A 148 -10.05 1.50 -11.21
N ALA A 149 -10.28 2.67 -11.78
CA ALA A 149 -11.62 3.11 -12.17
C ALA A 149 -12.33 2.13 -13.11
N ARG A 150 -11.56 1.38 -13.92
CA ARG A 150 -12.09 0.34 -14.83
C ARG A 150 -12.64 -0.88 -14.10
N LEU A 151 -12.33 -1.04 -12.81
CA LEU A 151 -12.74 -2.15 -11.95
C LEU A 151 -13.70 -1.72 -10.83
N ALA A 152 -14.23 -0.51 -10.93
CA ALA A 152 -15.06 0.10 -9.89
C ALA A 152 -16.38 -0.64 -9.67
N ASP A 153 -17.01 -1.16 -10.71
CA ASP A 153 -18.37 -1.74 -10.65
C ASP A 153 -18.47 -2.89 -9.65
N GLU A 154 -17.55 -3.84 -9.70
CA GLU A 154 -17.55 -4.99 -8.77
C GLU A 154 -17.28 -4.57 -7.32
N LEU A 155 -16.45 -3.55 -7.12
CA LEU A 155 -16.22 -3.00 -5.78
C LEU A 155 -17.46 -2.27 -5.28
N ALA A 156 -18.14 -1.49 -6.14
CA ALA A 156 -19.40 -0.81 -5.80
C ALA A 156 -20.50 -1.80 -5.40
N LEU A 157 -20.61 -2.92 -6.10
CA LEU A 157 -21.53 -4.00 -5.75
C LEU A 157 -21.18 -4.67 -4.40
N ALA A 158 -19.90 -4.70 -4.02
CA ALA A 158 -19.48 -5.27 -2.75
C ALA A 158 -19.72 -4.33 -1.55
N LEU A 159 -19.67 -3.00 -1.74
CA LEU A 159 -19.70 -2.00 -0.67
C LEU A 159 -20.84 -2.19 0.36
N PRO A 160 -22.09 -2.46 -0.03
CA PRO A 160 -23.19 -2.63 0.94
C PRO A 160 -22.93 -3.74 1.97
N ALA A 161 -22.11 -4.74 1.63
CA ALA A 161 -21.75 -5.85 2.49
C ALA A 161 -20.37 -5.66 3.18
N CYS A 162 -19.74 -4.50 3.02
CA CYS A 162 -18.40 -4.21 3.53
C CYS A 162 -18.41 -3.06 4.55
N PRO A 163 -18.99 -3.22 5.75
CA PRO A 163 -19.14 -2.14 6.71
C PRO A 163 -17.81 -1.57 7.26
N SER A 164 -16.71 -2.32 7.17
CA SER A 164 -15.38 -1.83 7.54
C SER A 164 -14.75 -0.89 6.52
N LEU A 165 -15.11 -1.01 5.23
CA LEU A 165 -14.57 -0.20 4.15
C LEU A 165 -15.23 1.19 4.12
N LYS A 166 -14.52 2.21 4.62
CA LYS A 166 -15.05 3.57 4.80
C LYS A 166 -14.61 4.53 3.69
N GLN A 167 -13.45 4.30 3.11
CA GLN A 167 -12.83 5.22 2.15
C GLN A 167 -12.50 4.47 0.87
N VAL A 168 -12.99 4.96 -0.25
CA VAL A 168 -12.68 4.43 -1.59
C VAL A 168 -12.25 5.58 -2.47
N LEU A 169 -11.09 5.45 -3.10
CA LEU A 169 -10.61 6.36 -4.13
C LEU A 169 -10.30 5.59 -5.40
N HIS A 170 -10.65 6.19 -6.52
CA HIS A 170 -10.37 5.60 -7.82
C HIS A 170 -9.16 6.26 -8.47
N PHE A 171 -8.28 5.45 -9.03
CA PHE A 171 -7.17 5.89 -9.86
C PHE A 171 -7.36 5.49 -11.33
N ALA A 172 -6.72 6.21 -12.21
CA ALA A 172 -6.64 5.89 -13.63
C ALA A 172 -5.29 5.19 -13.95
N ASP A 173 -4.75 5.46 -15.11
CA ASP A 173 -3.52 4.81 -15.59
C ASP A 173 -2.22 5.58 -15.25
N GLY A 174 -2.30 6.62 -14.42
CA GLY A 174 -1.17 7.45 -14.02
C GLY A 174 -0.81 8.55 -15.04
N ARG A 175 -1.61 8.74 -16.08
CA ARG A 175 -1.46 9.86 -17.04
C ARG A 175 -2.30 11.07 -16.68
N GLY A 176 -3.02 11.01 -15.58
CA GLY A 176 -3.98 12.00 -15.14
C GLY A 176 -5.42 11.58 -15.43
N GLY A 177 -6.37 12.37 -14.93
CA GLY A 177 -7.81 12.14 -15.13
C GLY A 177 -8.49 11.24 -14.09
N GLY A 178 -7.75 10.60 -13.21
CA GLY A 178 -8.30 9.88 -12.06
C GLY A 178 -8.51 10.80 -10.85
N GLU A 179 -9.41 10.42 -9.96
CA GLU A 179 -9.67 11.16 -8.73
C GLU A 179 -8.43 11.20 -7.83
N LEU A 180 -7.76 10.06 -7.67
CA LEU A 180 -6.54 9.94 -6.89
C LEU A 180 -5.43 10.81 -7.48
N GLU A 181 -5.24 10.78 -8.81
CA GLU A 181 -4.24 11.60 -9.49
C GLU A 181 -4.49 13.10 -9.29
N ALA A 182 -5.76 13.53 -9.37
CA ALA A 182 -6.12 14.92 -9.14
C ALA A 182 -5.81 15.38 -7.71
N ARG A 183 -6.17 14.57 -6.70
CA ARG A 183 -5.85 14.86 -5.31
C ARG A 183 -4.33 14.84 -5.06
N ALA A 184 -3.64 13.84 -5.60
CA ALA A 184 -2.19 13.71 -5.46
C ALA A 184 -1.44 14.89 -6.09
N ALA A 185 -1.89 15.40 -7.23
CA ALA A 185 -1.28 16.56 -7.89
C ALA A 185 -1.31 17.83 -7.02
N ALA A 186 -2.26 17.96 -6.09
CA ALA A 186 -2.34 19.06 -5.15
C ALA A 186 -1.43 18.91 -3.91
N LYS A 187 -0.76 17.77 -3.75
CA LYS A 187 0.12 17.49 -2.60
C LYS A 187 1.59 17.69 -2.96
N PRO A 188 2.43 18.12 -2.00
CA PRO A 188 3.86 18.17 -2.20
C PRO A 188 4.46 16.78 -2.42
N ALA A 189 5.59 16.72 -3.12
CA ALA A 189 6.25 15.48 -3.52
C ALA A 189 7.36 15.02 -2.56
N ASP A 190 7.71 15.84 -1.58
CA ASP A 190 8.75 15.63 -0.56
C ASP A 190 8.25 14.90 0.69
#